data_55228258b81d97d640fce85502de2164
#
_entry.id   55228258b81d97d640fce85502de2164
#
_cell.length_a   1.000
_cell.length_b   1.000
_cell.length_c   1.000
_cell.angle_alpha   90.00
_cell.angle_beta   90.00
_cell.angle_gamma   90.00
#
_symmetry.space_group_name_H-M   'P 1'
#
loop_
_entity.id
_entity.type
_entity.pdbx_description
1 polymer ?
#
loop_
_entity_poly.entity_id
_entity_poly.type
_entity_poly.pdbx_seq_one_letter_code
_entity_poly.pdbx_strand_id
1 'polypeptide(L)'
;MFLIKEYTLIALPFAGIEIIKGQFTDAIGLWLFAALLPCLKKIKLKHKPVRLPFLYKGSYEYIRIFRQSFWVYILLFLFATAGTVHGNIKINKVCLILWGLVQASGYLQTMDNRYLLHFKNFKTLCLFQLKSIAWNVFITSIPFSLALIASTYDQDEILFFLSYYTATLIYAIGIGMLRHIIPSPLLLFIVQLSILMPFYLGSLFVPIILIPGITYSIADLPCAQTLKKIIMIEVNDLHKSFGKVKVLNGIHLEYHPGKIYGLVGENGAGKTTLFNCIMGIYDYTGSITKSKTLKTGYLSASNFFYSQITGLEHLEFCMKAKDLPVNTPTIQHLNEIFQLPLDRYAAEYSTGMKKKLGFMALLLQDNDVFILDEPFNGVDLKGCILMKRLIRQLKAKEKTVIISSHLIASLREICDIIHYLNEGGIYKEYHEETTEEIEEDILCNTKKIQPTSYFQ
;
A
#
# COMPACT_ATOMS: atom_id res chain seq x y z
N MET A 1 3.42 -24.19 -2.72
CA MET A 1 4.65 -24.52 -3.48
C MET A 1 5.60 -23.32 -3.59
N PHE A 2 5.15 -22.11 -3.96
CA PHE A 2 5.97 -20.89 -4.07
C PHE A 2 6.72 -20.54 -2.76
N LEU A 3 6.02 -20.48 -1.63
CA LEU A 3 6.59 -20.15 -0.31
C LEU A 3 7.64 -21.15 0.19
N ILE A 4 7.52 -22.46 -0.15
CA ILE A 4 8.54 -23.45 0.22
C ILE A 4 9.84 -23.15 -0.52
N LYS A 5 9.75 -22.81 -1.81
CA LYS A 5 10.93 -22.42 -2.60
C LYS A 5 11.63 -21.17 -2.04
N GLU A 6 10.87 -20.18 -1.57
CA GLU A 6 11.46 -18.95 -0.99
C GLU A 6 12.24 -19.26 0.30
N TYR A 7 11.65 -19.97 1.25
CA TYR A 7 12.34 -20.26 2.53
C TYR A 7 13.51 -21.21 2.37
N THR A 8 13.40 -22.23 1.50
CA THR A 8 14.53 -23.11 1.21
C THR A 8 15.65 -22.39 0.47
N LEU A 9 15.32 -21.49 -0.44
CA LEU A 9 16.30 -20.66 -1.17
C LEU A 9 17.03 -19.70 -0.23
N ILE A 10 16.34 -19.11 0.75
CA ILE A 10 16.92 -18.24 1.77
C ILE A 10 17.82 -19.01 2.73
N ALA A 11 17.49 -20.26 3.07
CA ALA A 11 18.30 -21.10 3.96
C ALA A 11 19.54 -21.71 3.30
N LEU A 12 19.57 -21.83 1.97
CA LEU A 12 20.68 -22.44 1.22
C LEU A 12 22.06 -21.84 1.52
N PRO A 13 22.26 -20.50 1.55
CA PRO A 13 23.55 -19.91 1.86
C PRO A 13 24.04 -20.26 3.28
N PHE A 14 23.11 -20.30 4.25
CA PHE A 14 23.44 -20.59 5.64
C PHE A 14 23.79 -22.07 5.81
N ALA A 15 23.03 -22.97 5.20
CA ALA A 15 23.34 -24.38 5.17
C ALA A 15 24.70 -24.62 4.47
N GLY A 16 25.02 -23.87 3.41
CA GLY A 16 26.33 -23.92 2.74
C GLY A 16 27.48 -23.54 3.63
N ILE A 17 27.34 -22.51 4.48
CA ILE A 17 28.34 -22.09 5.45
C ILE A 17 28.58 -23.17 6.51
N GLU A 18 27.53 -23.78 7.05
CA GLU A 18 27.65 -24.87 8.02
C GLU A 18 28.30 -26.13 7.41
N ILE A 19 28.05 -26.41 6.14
CA ILE A 19 28.75 -27.48 5.37
C ILE A 19 30.23 -27.16 5.25
N ILE A 20 30.62 -25.91 4.93
CA ILE A 20 32.03 -25.50 4.82
C ILE A 20 32.74 -25.64 6.18
N LYS A 21 32.03 -25.40 7.29
CA LYS A 21 32.53 -25.59 8.65
C LYS A 21 32.59 -27.06 9.09
N GLY A 22 32.12 -28.00 8.26
CA GLY A 22 32.05 -29.42 8.59
C GLY A 22 30.91 -29.83 9.50
N GLN A 23 29.92 -28.93 9.70
CA GLN A 23 28.74 -29.15 10.58
C GLN A 23 27.52 -29.61 9.76
N PHE A 24 27.61 -30.80 9.17
CA PHE A 24 26.56 -31.32 8.26
C PHE A 24 25.20 -31.51 8.92
N THR A 25 25.15 -31.91 10.19
CA THR A 25 23.90 -32.08 10.95
C THR A 25 23.15 -30.79 11.14
N ASP A 26 23.86 -29.70 11.42
CA ASP A 26 23.29 -28.38 11.64
C ASP A 26 22.79 -27.79 10.31
N ALA A 27 23.51 -28.00 9.23
CA ALA A 27 23.11 -27.63 7.88
C ALA A 27 21.79 -28.30 7.44
N ILE A 28 21.68 -29.62 7.66
CA ILE A 28 20.48 -30.40 7.36
C ILE A 28 19.31 -29.95 8.25
N GLY A 29 19.55 -29.75 9.54
CA GLY A 29 18.55 -29.27 10.50
C GLY A 29 17.98 -27.92 10.09
N LEU A 30 18.82 -26.98 9.71
CA LEU A 30 18.45 -25.64 9.26
C LEU A 30 17.63 -25.68 7.98
N TRP A 31 18.01 -26.54 7.04
CA TRP A 31 17.31 -26.70 5.78
C TRP A 31 15.92 -27.36 5.95
N LEU A 32 15.83 -28.42 6.74
CA LEU A 32 14.56 -29.09 7.08
C LEU A 32 13.61 -28.14 7.81
N PHE A 33 14.11 -27.35 8.76
CA PHE A 33 13.31 -26.37 9.47
C PHE A 33 12.78 -25.29 8.54
N ALA A 34 13.63 -24.74 7.64
CA ALA A 34 13.20 -23.75 6.66
C ALA A 34 12.14 -24.31 5.70
N ALA A 35 12.19 -25.61 5.36
CA ALA A 35 11.18 -26.27 4.55
C ALA A 35 9.84 -26.46 5.30
N LEU A 36 9.87 -26.59 6.64
CA LEU A 36 8.67 -26.72 7.48
C LEU A 36 7.98 -25.39 7.78
N LEU A 37 8.69 -24.28 7.79
CA LEU A 37 8.14 -22.94 8.07
C LEU A 37 6.91 -22.57 7.23
N PRO A 38 6.85 -22.85 5.92
CA PRO A 38 5.67 -22.57 5.11
C PRO A 38 4.44 -23.41 5.48
N CYS A 39 4.65 -24.60 6.05
CA CYS A 39 3.56 -25.45 6.51
C CYS A 39 2.85 -24.84 7.72
N LEU A 40 3.63 -24.27 8.64
CA LEU A 40 3.10 -23.52 9.80
C LEU A 40 2.33 -22.26 9.38
N LYS A 41 2.74 -21.59 8.31
CA LYS A 41 2.07 -20.42 7.74
C LYS A 41 0.68 -20.70 7.17
N LYS A 42 0.37 -21.96 6.82
CA LYS A 42 -0.94 -22.39 6.29
C LYS A 42 -2.00 -22.57 7.36
N ILE A 43 -1.64 -22.56 8.65
CA ILE A 43 -2.60 -22.69 9.75
C ILE A 43 -3.38 -21.37 9.85
N LYS A 44 -4.47 -21.28 9.12
CA LYS A 44 -5.43 -20.16 9.22
C LYS A 44 -6.29 -20.38 10.47
N LEU A 45 -5.92 -19.72 11.54
CA LEU A 45 -6.82 -19.61 12.68
C LEU A 45 -7.93 -18.61 12.34
N LYS A 46 -9.17 -19.07 12.35
CA LYS A 46 -10.39 -18.24 12.30
C LYS A 46 -10.57 -17.52 13.64
N HIS A 47 -9.64 -16.67 14.02
CA HIS A 47 -9.77 -15.90 15.28
C HIS A 47 -9.94 -14.42 14.98
N LYS A 48 -10.62 -13.73 15.88
CA LYS A 48 -10.69 -12.26 15.88
C LYS A 48 -9.26 -11.70 15.83
N PRO A 49 -9.01 -10.65 15.05
CA PRO A 49 -7.67 -10.06 14.97
C PRO A 49 -7.20 -9.63 16.35
N VAL A 50 -6.07 -10.18 16.77
CA VAL A 50 -5.43 -9.77 18.03
C VAL A 50 -4.83 -8.38 17.83
N ARG A 51 -5.19 -7.44 18.72
CA ARG A 51 -4.54 -6.12 18.75
C ARG A 51 -3.09 -6.30 19.21
N LEU A 52 -2.16 -5.71 18.49
CA LEU A 52 -0.72 -5.78 18.76
C LEU A 52 -0.21 -4.38 19.15
N PRO A 53 -0.51 -3.91 20.39
CA PRO A 53 -0.24 -2.53 20.81
C PRO A 53 1.25 -2.20 20.89
N PHE A 54 2.12 -3.21 20.97
CA PHE A 54 3.57 -3.07 21.03
C PHE A 54 4.22 -2.83 19.66
N LEU A 55 3.55 -3.15 18.55
CA LEU A 55 4.05 -2.88 17.21
C LEU A 55 3.82 -1.42 16.81
N TYR A 56 4.66 -0.93 15.90
CA TYR A 56 4.53 0.44 15.40
C TYR A 56 3.20 0.63 14.70
N LYS A 57 2.36 1.50 15.23
CA LYS A 57 1.01 1.75 14.73
C LYS A 57 1.06 2.21 13.27
N GLY A 58 0.24 1.60 12.42
CA GLY A 58 0.17 1.88 10.99
C GLY A 58 1.19 1.14 10.12
N SER A 59 2.08 0.31 10.71
CA SER A 59 3.01 -0.52 9.94
C SER A 59 2.32 -1.79 9.42
N TYR A 60 1.47 -1.63 8.42
CA TYR A 60 0.71 -2.74 7.82
C TYR A 60 1.49 -3.98 7.51
N GLU A 61 2.57 -3.80 6.79
CA GLU A 61 3.38 -4.88 6.29
C GLU A 61 3.89 -5.71 7.45
N TYR A 62 4.40 -5.03 8.48
CA TYR A 62 4.94 -5.70 9.64
C TYR A 62 3.85 -6.40 10.46
N ILE A 63 2.73 -5.73 10.72
CA ILE A 63 1.58 -6.30 11.43
C ILE A 63 1.09 -7.55 10.71
N ARG A 64 0.99 -7.50 9.38
CA ARG A 64 0.59 -8.64 8.55
C ARG A 64 1.58 -9.79 8.66
N ILE A 65 2.89 -9.52 8.51
CA ILE A 65 3.95 -10.52 8.60
C ILE A 65 3.94 -11.16 9.98
N PHE A 66 3.89 -10.35 11.03
CA PHE A 66 3.85 -10.83 12.40
C PHE A 66 2.64 -11.75 12.64
N ARG A 67 1.44 -11.36 12.20
CA ARG A 67 0.25 -12.22 12.30
C ARG A 67 0.36 -13.50 11.47
N GLN A 68 0.93 -13.43 10.27
CA GLN A 68 1.15 -14.61 9.43
C GLN A 68 2.19 -15.57 10.00
N SER A 69 3.19 -15.05 10.69
CA SER A 69 4.32 -15.80 11.25
C SER A 69 4.20 -16.00 12.76
N PHE A 70 3.07 -15.67 13.37
CA PHE A 70 2.87 -15.68 14.82
C PHE A 70 3.27 -17.00 15.48
N TRP A 71 2.85 -18.12 14.91
CA TRP A 71 3.22 -19.44 15.42
C TRP A 71 4.70 -19.75 15.31
N VAL A 72 5.35 -19.23 14.29
CA VAL A 72 6.80 -19.35 14.12
C VAL A 72 7.51 -18.59 15.24
N TYR A 73 7.06 -17.39 15.58
CA TYR A 73 7.61 -16.63 16.70
C TYR A 73 7.43 -17.35 18.03
N ILE A 74 6.26 -17.92 18.30
CA ILE A 74 6.02 -18.72 19.53
C ILE A 74 6.97 -19.91 19.57
N LEU A 75 7.08 -20.66 18.48
CA LEU A 75 7.93 -21.83 18.40
C LEU A 75 9.42 -21.45 18.63
N LEU A 76 9.90 -20.43 17.95
CA LEU A 76 11.27 -19.92 18.15
C LEU A 76 11.51 -19.46 19.59
N PHE A 77 10.53 -18.80 20.21
CA PHE A 77 10.63 -18.39 21.60
C PHE A 77 10.72 -19.58 22.56
N LEU A 78 9.91 -20.63 22.34
CA LEU A 78 9.97 -21.85 23.14
C LEU A 78 11.31 -22.56 22.98
N PHE A 79 11.88 -22.65 21.77
CA PHE A 79 13.20 -23.20 21.56
C PHE A 79 14.29 -22.36 22.19
N ALA A 80 14.21 -21.03 22.13
CA ALA A 80 15.17 -20.14 22.75
C ALA A 80 15.14 -20.27 24.28
N THR A 81 13.96 -20.40 24.91
CA THR A 81 13.82 -20.63 26.35
C THR A 81 14.39 -22.00 26.75
N ALA A 82 14.12 -23.06 25.98
CA ALA A 82 14.72 -24.36 26.17
C ALA A 82 16.25 -24.32 26.07
N GLY A 83 16.79 -23.64 25.05
CA GLY A 83 18.22 -23.41 24.88
C GLY A 83 18.86 -22.72 26.09
N THR A 84 18.19 -21.71 26.63
CA THR A 84 18.63 -21.00 27.83
C THR A 84 18.62 -21.88 29.07
N VAL A 85 17.54 -22.65 29.31
CA VAL A 85 17.40 -23.56 30.46
C VAL A 85 18.49 -24.65 30.43
N HIS A 86 18.82 -25.16 29.25
CA HIS A 86 19.85 -26.20 29.08
C HIS A 86 21.27 -25.64 28.86
N GLY A 87 21.47 -24.33 28.92
CA GLY A 87 22.77 -23.68 28.68
C GLY A 87 23.29 -23.87 27.25
N ASN A 88 22.41 -24.20 26.30
CA ASN A 88 22.84 -24.49 24.92
C ASN A 88 22.77 -23.24 24.05
N ILE A 89 23.88 -22.53 23.99
CA ILE A 89 24.06 -21.28 23.24
C ILE A 89 23.82 -21.45 21.72
N LYS A 90 24.11 -22.65 21.17
CA LYS A 90 23.91 -22.91 19.73
C LYS A 90 22.43 -22.85 19.35
N ILE A 91 21.54 -23.37 20.21
CA ILE A 91 20.09 -23.29 19.98
C ILE A 91 19.64 -21.82 19.93
N ASN A 92 20.13 -20.99 20.86
CA ASN A 92 19.77 -19.58 20.92
C ASN A 92 20.28 -18.78 19.70
N LYS A 93 21.49 -19.10 19.21
CA LYS A 93 22.01 -18.53 17.95
C LYS A 93 21.13 -18.91 16.75
N VAL A 94 20.76 -20.18 16.64
CA VAL A 94 19.89 -20.66 15.56
C VAL A 94 18.53 -19.97 15.62
N CYS A 95 17.93 -19.83 16.81
CA CYS A 95 16.65 -19.11 16.98
C CYS A 95 16.77 -17.64 16.55
N LEU A 96 17.86 -16.97 16.88
CA LEU A 96 18.12 -15.59 16.47
C LEU A 96 18.25 -15.47 14.96
N ILE A 97 18.99 -16.37 14.33
CA ILE A 97 19.17 -16.41 12.87
C ILE A 97 17.80 -16.61 12.17
N LEU A 98 17.02 -17.57 12.64
CA LEU A 98 15.71 -17.86 12.08
C LEU A 98 14.73 -16.71 12.31
N TRP A 99 14.81 -16.03 13.45
CA TRP A 99 14.05 -14.81 13.69
C TRP A 99 14.39 -13.73 12.64
N GLY A 100 15.67 -13.49 12.37
CA GLY A 100 16.14 -12.54 11.36
C GLY A 100 15.63 -12.89 9.95
N LEU A 101 15.64 -14.17 9.59
CA LEU A 101 15.09 -14.65 8.31
C LEU A 101 13.58 -14.41 8.18
N VAL A 102 12.83 -14.62 9.25
CA VAL A 102 11.39 -14.32 9.27
C VAL A 102 11.14 -12.83 9.08
N GLN A 103 11.94 -11.97 9.73
CA GLN A 103 11.89 -10.52 9.53
C GLN A 103 12.16 -10.15 8.07
N ALA A 104 13.24 -10.66 7.51
CA ALA A 104 13.67 -10.41 6.15
C ALA A 104 12.61 -10.80 5.11
N SER A 105 12.06 -12.01 5.23
CA SER A 105 11.07 -12.55 4.29
C SER A 105 9.82 -11.69 4.18
N GLY A 106 9.52 -10.95 5.22
CA GLY A 106 8.35 -10.10 5.27
C GLY A 106 8.46 -8.83 4.44
N TYR A 107 9.65 -8.26 4.37
CA TYR A 107 9.90 -7.05 3.58
C TYR A 107 10.15 -7.33 2.09
N LEU A 108 10.31 -8.60 1.70
CA LEU A 108 10.46 -8.99 0.29
C LEU A 108 9.19 -8.85 -0.55
N GLN A 109 8.02 -8.82 0.09
CA GLN A 109 6.77 -8.68 -0.65
C GLN A 109 6.63 -7.26 -1.16
N THR A 110 6.38 -7.12 -2.46
CA THR A 110 6.17 -5.82 -3.10
C THR A 110 4.93 -5.12 -2.53
N MET A 111 5.07 -3.83 -2.26
CA MET A 111 3.95 -2.98 -1.87
C MET A 111 3.08 -2.68 -3.09
N ASP A 112 1.77 -2.77 -2.95
CA ASP A 112 0.86 -2.35 -4.03
C ASP A 112 1.00 -0.83 -4.24
N ASN A 113 1.24 -0.41 -5.49
CA ASN A 113 1.45 1.00 -5.84
C ASN A 113 0.30 1.90 -5.37
N ARG A 114 -0.91 1.36 -5.23
CA ARG A 114 -2.07 2.10 -4.71
C ARG A 114 -1.88 2.59 -3.28
N TYR A 115 -1.06 1.91 -2.46
CA TYR A 115 -0.73 2.38 -1.11
C TYR A 115 0.27 3.52 -1.08
N LEU A 116 1.11 3.64 -2.11
CA LEU A 116 2.05 4.76 -2.24
C LEU A 116 1.31 6.09 -2.38
N LEU A 117 0.10 6.07 -2.94
CA LEU A 117 -0.76 7.25 -3.10
C LEU A 117 -1.23 7.87 -1.78
N HIS A 118 -1.22 7.09 -0.69
CA HIS A 118 -1.55 7.63 0.63
C HIS A 118 -0.45 8.50 1.23
N PHE A 119 0.80 8.38 0.77
CA PHE A 119 1.90 9.18 1.28
C PHE A 119 1.97 10.56 0.60
N LYS A 120 2.28 11.59 1.42
CA LYS A 120 2.39 12.97 0.94
C LYS A 120 3.53 13.14 -0.08
N ASN A 121 4.66 12.47 0.17
CA ASN A 121 5.84 12.48 -0.69
C ASN A 121 6.76 11.29 -0.34
N PHE A 122 7.77 11.05 -1.17
CA PHE A 122 8.74 9.96 -0.98
C PHE A 122 9.51 10.08 0.35
N LYS A 123 9.84 11.29 0.80
CA LYS A 123 10.51 11.52 2.09
C LYS A 123 9.65 11.03 3.27
N THR A 124 8.35 11.32 3.26
CA THR A 124 7.42 10.85 4.29
C THR A 124 7.32 9.33 4.30
N LEU A 125 7.27 8.70 3.12
CA LEU A 125 7.31 7.24 2.98
C LEU A 125 8.59 6.65 3.59
N CYS A 126 9.77 7.17 3.22
CA CYS A 126 11.06 6.70 3.73
C CYS A 126 11.17 6.83 5.26
N LEU A 127 10.81 7.99 5.81
CA LEU A 127 10.84 8.23 7.26
C LEU A 127 9.86 7.33 8.02
N PHE A 128 8.68 7.11 7.47
CA PHE A 128 7.69 6.21 8.05
C PHE A 128 8.22 4.76 8.07
N GLN A 129 8.77 4.30 6.96
CA GLN A 129 9.33 2.95 6.87
C GLN A 129 10.52 2.77 7.80
N LEU A 130 11.45 3.72 7.84
CA LEU A 130 12.61 3.68 8.73
C LEU A 130 12.18 3.53 10.21
N LYS A 131 11.27 4.40 10.67
CA LYS A 131 10.74 4.35 12.05
C LYS A 131 10.02 3.04 12.33
N SER A 132 9.19 2.59 11.39
CA SER A 132 8.42 1.35 11.51
C SER A 132 9.33 0.13 11.61
N ILE A 133 10.31 0.02 10.72
CA ILE A 133 11.25 -1.11 10.67
C ILE A 133 12.11 -1.12 11.93
N ALA A 134 12.73 0.01 12.29
CA ALA A 134 13.59 0.11 13.45
C ALA A 134 12.87 -0.29 14.73
N TRP A 135 11.67 0.26 14.96
CA TRP A 135 10.87 -0.07 16.13
C TRP A 135 10.45 -1.53 16.19
N ASN A 136 9.92 -2.06 15.10
CA ASN A 136 9.38 -3.42 15.08
C ASN A 136 10.48 -4.49 15.17
N VAL A 137 11.62 -4.29 14.50
CA VAL A 137 12.78 -5.18 14.64
C VAL A 137 13.30 -5.14 16.07
N PHE A 138 13.42 -3.96 16.68
CA PHE A 138 13.83 -3.82 18.07
C PHE A 138 12.92 -4.58 19.04
N ILE A 139 11.62 -4.30 19.02
CA ILE A 139 10.65 -4.90 19.96
C ILE A 139 10.59 -6.43 19.83
N THR A 140 10.58 -6.95 18.60
CA THR A 140 10.47 -8.40 18.40
C THR A 140 11.76 -9.16 18.61
N SER A 141 12.92 -8.47 18.66
CA SER A 141 14.21 -9.08 19.01
C SER A 141 14.39 -9.27 20.52
N ILE A 142 13.70 -8.49 21.37
CA ILE A 142 13.90 -8.50 22.83
C ILE A 142 13.89 -9.90 23.43
N PRO A 143 12.90 -10.80 23.17
CA PRO A 143 12.87 -12.13 23.77
C PRO A 143 14.13 -12.96 23.42
N PHE A 144 14.59 -12.87 22.17
CA PHE A 144 15.76 -13.63 21.69
C PHE A 144 17.07 -13.04 22.20
N SER A 145 17.12 -11.72 22.32
CA SER A 145 18.26 -11.01 22.94
C SER A 145 18.43 -11.38 24.40
N LEU A 146 17.34 -11.39 25.17
CA LEU A 146 17.35 -11.77 26.57
C LEU A 146 17.73 -13.24 26.74
N ALA A 147 17.21 -14.15 25.91
CA ALA A 147 17.54 -15.56 25.94
C ALA A 147 19.05 -15.80 25.69
N LEU A 148 19.63 -15.06 24.74
CA LEU A 148 21.06 -15.19 24.44
C LEU A 148 21.91 -14.64 25.61
N ILE A 149 21.64 -13.44 26.08
CA ILE A 149 22.37 -12.82 27.21
C ILE A 149 22.27 -13.69 28.46
N ALA A 150 21.11 -14.31 28.73
CA ALA A 150 20.93 -15.22 29.86
C ALA A 150 21.70 -16.55 29.71
N SER A 151 22.07 -16.93 28.48
CA SER A 151 22.78 -18.18 28.20
C SER A 151 24.32 -18.07 28.14
N THR A 152 24.86 -16.84 28.15
CA THR A 152 26.31 -16.62 28.06
C THR A 152 26.77 -15.33 28.74
N TYR A 153 27.99 -15.38 29.31
CA TYR A 153 28.73 -14.21 29.77
C TYR A 153 29.99 -13.96 28.89
N ASP A 154 30.14 -14.70 27.78
CA ASP A 154 31.28 -14.58 26.88
C ASP A 154 31.11 -13.30 26.03
N GLN A 155 32.16 -12.46 26.02
CA GLN A 155 32.17 -11.20 25.27
C GLN A 155 32.11 -11.42 23.77
N ASP A 156 32.71 -12.47 23.24
CA ASP A 156 32.68 -12.78 21.80
C ASP A 156 31.26 -13.14 21.33
N GLU A 157 30.49 -13.83 22.18
CA GLU A 157 29.14 -14.19 21.90
C GLU A 157 28.19 -12.99 21.94
N ILE A 158 28.41 -12.06 22.87
CA ILE A 158 27.67 -10.79 22.94
C ILE A 158 27.98 -9.92 21.71
N LEU A 159 29.24 -9.88 21.30
CA LEU A 159 29.67 -9.15 20.10
C LEU A 159 29.05 -9.74 18.83
N PHE A 160 29.02 -11.07 18.73
CA PHE A 160 28.30 -11.77 17.64
C PHE A 160 26.82 -11.37 17.58
N PHE A 161 26.14 -11.36 18.73
CA PHE A 161 24.75 -10.93 18.81
C PHE A 161 24.55 -9.50 18.33
N LEU A 162 25.35 -8.56 18.80
CA LEU A 162 25.26 -7.15 18.42
C LEU A 162 25.51 -6.96 16.92
N SER A 163 26.49 -7.66 16.37
CA SER A 163 26.80 -7.63 14.94
C SER A 163 25.65 -8.20 14.10
N TYR A 164 25.08 -9.32 14.52
CA TYR A 164 23.94 -9.94 13.85
C TYR A 164 22.67 -9.06 13.91
N TYR A 165 22.39 -8.47 15.06
CA TYR A 165 21.25 -7.57 15.24
C TYR A 165 21.36 -6.32 14.37
N THR A 166 22.55 -5.69 14.36
CA THR A 166 22.80 -4.51 13.52
C THR A 166 22.71 -4.86 12.03
N ALA A 167 23.22 -6.01 11.61
CA ALA A 167 23.09 -6.51 10.25
C ALA A 167 21.63 -6.71 9.84
N THR A 168 20.83 -7.35 10.70
CA THR A 168 19.40 -7.57 10.44
C THR A 168 18.65 -6.24 10.32
N LEU A 169 18.99 -5.26 11.15
CA LEU A 169 18.38 -3.92 11.09
C LEU A 169 18.74 -3.17 9.79
N ILE A 170 20.03 -3.12 9.45
CA ILE A 170 20.52 -2.49 8.21
C ILE A 170 19.89 -3.16 6.99
N TYR A 171 19.84 -4.48 7.02
CA TYR A 171 19.22 -5.28 5.97
C TYR A 171 17.72 -4.97 5.80
N ALA A 172 16.94 -4.99 6.88
CA ALA A 172 15.52 -4.70 6.84
C ALA A 172 15.23 -3.28 6.31
N ILE A 173 16.04 -2.30 6.72
CA ILE A 173 15.97 -0.92 6.23
C ILE A 173 16.32 -0.85 4.74
N GLY A 174 17.43 -1.49 4.34
CA GLY A 174 17.89 -1.52 2.96
C GLY A 174 16.85 -2.09 2.01
N ILE A 175 16.23 -3.21 2.36
CA ILE A 175 15.18 -3.82 1.54
C ILE A 175 13.92 -2.96 1.54
N GLY A 176 13.49 -2.46 2.69
CA GLY A 176 12.35 -1.58 2.78
C GLY A 176 12.44 -0.38 1.83
N MET A 177 13.66 0.13 1.60
CA MET A 177 13.92 1.23 0.67
C MET A 177 14.12 0.76 -0.79
N LEU A 178 14.93 -0.27 -1.01
CA LEU A 178 15.31 -0.73 -2.35
C LEU A 178 14.15 -1.36 -3.13
N ARG A 179 13.17 -1.98 -2.46
CA ARG A 179 12.02 -2.60 -3.13
C ARG A 179 11.16 -1.61 -3.94
N HIS A 180 11.25 -0.30 -3.66
CA HIS A 180 10.57 0.74 -4.43
C HIS A 180 11.34 1.13 -5.70
N ILE A 181 12.64 0.82 -5.73
CA ILE A 181 13.55 1.15 -6.84
C ILE A 181 13.74 -0.07 -7.74
N ILE A 182 13.75 -1.27 -7.15
CA ILE A 182 14.06 -2.52 -7.86
C ILE A 182 12.75 -3.33 -8.03
N PRO A 183 12.16 -3.38 -9.22
CA PRO A 183 10.89 -4.09 -9.44
C PRO A 183 11.05 -5.61 -9.49
N SER A 184 12.27 -6.14 -9.62
CA SER A 184 12.55 -7.58 -9.74
C SER A 184 12.81 -8.22 -8.37
N PRO A 185 11.97 -9.15 -7.90
CA PRO A 185 12.20 -9.91 -6.66
C PRO A 185 13.53 -10.68 -6.67
N LEU A 186 13.95 -11.16 -7.85
CA LEU A 186 15.21 -11.90 -8.02
C LEU A 186 16.44 -11.00 -7.82
N LEU A 187 16.40 -9.79 -8.39
CA LEU A 187 17.49 -8.82 -8.24
C LEU A 187 17.57 -8.33 -6.79
N LEU A 188 16.44 -8.11 -6.16
CA LEU A 188 16.35 -7.76 -4.74
C LEU A 188 16.96 -8.88 -3.87
N PHE A 189 16.71 -10.14 -4.20
CA PHE A 189 17.29 -11.31 -3.53
C PHE A 189 18.82 -11.42 -3.72
N ILE A 190 19.34 -11.14 -4.92
CA ILE A 190 20.80 -11.13 -5.19
C ILE A 190 21.50 -10.04 -4.38
N VAL A 191 20.92 -8.84 -4.31
CA VAL A 191 21.42 -7.75 -3.47
C VAL A 191 21.43 -8.15 -1.99
N GLN A 192 20.42 -8.91 -1.55
CA GLN A 192 20.36 -9.46 -0.21
C GLN A 192 21.52 -10.39 0.12
N LEU A 193 21.79 -11.35 -0.74
CA LEU A 193 22.89 -12.29 -0.56
C LEU A 193 24.22 -11.57 -0.45
N SER A 194 24.43 -10.54 -1.26
CA SER A 194 25.68 -9.76 -1.25
C SER A 194 25.88 -8.94 0.02
N ILE A 195 24.82 -8.54 0.71
CA ILE A 195 24.89 -7.79 1.97
C ILE A 195 25.08 -8.74 3.18
N LEU A 196 24.43 -9.90 3.18
CA LEU A 196 24.46 -10.83 4.31
C LEU A 196 25.71 -11.71 4.36
N MET A 197 26.25 -12.11 3.20
CA MET A 197 27.41 -13.00 3.12
C MET A 197 28.67 -12.48 3.88
N PRO A 198 29.08 -11.22 3.77
CA PRO A 198 30.24 -10.71 4.52
C PRO A 198 30.09 -10.79 6.04
N PHE A 199 28.87 -10.57 6.57
CA PHE A 199 28.60 -10.66 8.00
C PHE A 199 28.70 -12.07 8.55
N TYR A 200 28.34 -13.08 7.75
CA TYR A 200 28.42 -14.50 8.15
C TYR A 200 29.84 -15.08 8.04
N LEU A 201 30.65 -14.52 7.14
CA LEU A 201 32.05 -14.95 6.97
C LEU A 201 32.99 -14.33 8.00
N GLY A 202 32.49 -13.52 8.95
CA GLY A 202 33.29 -12.92 10.00
C GLY A 202 34.29 -11.85 9.52
N SER A 203 34.16 -11.39 8.28
CA SER A 203 34.96 -10.30 7.75
C SER A 203 34.22 -8.96 7.96
N LEU A 204 34.86 -8.06 8.70
CA LEU A 204 34.40 -6.69 9.00
C LEU A 204 34.36 -5.76 7.76
N PHE A 205 34.33 -6.29 6.55
CA PHE A 205 34.18 -5.51 5.34
C PHE A 205 32.69 -5.23 5.08
N VAL A 206 32.21 -4.13 5.63
CA VAL A 206 30.94 -3.50 5.20
C VAL A 206 31.18 -2.91 3.82
N PRO A 207 30.56 -3.40 2.75
CA PRO A 207 30.64 -2.68 1.48
C PRO A 207 29.83 -1.40 1.61
N ILE A 208 30.52 -0.27 1.71
CA ILE A 208 29.99 1.12 1.61
C ILE A 208 29.51 1.38 0.16
N ILE A 209 28.78 0.48 -0.47
CA ILE A 209 28.41 0.61 -1.89
C ILE A 209 26.96 1.12 -2.07
N LEU A 210 26.24 1.45 -0.99
CA LEU A 210 24.81 1.80 -1.10
C LEU A 210 24.45 3.26 -0.81
N ILE A 211 25.40 4.19 -0.83
CA ILE A 211 25.13 5.62 -0.62
C ILE A 211 24.96 6.48 -1.89
N PRO A 212 25.19 6.05 -3.14
CA PRO A 212 24.99 6.96 -4.29
C PRO A 212 23.54 7.20 -4.70
N GLY A 213 22.55 6.50 -4.12
CA GLY A 213 21.13 6.64 -4.53
C GLY A 213 20.35 7.77 -3.86
N ILE A 214 20.94 8.45 -2.86
CA ILE A 214 20.20 9.43 -2.04
C ILE A 214 20.34 10.88 -2.55
N THR A 215 21.22 11.14 -3.51
CA THR A 215 21.53 12.50 -3.97
C THR A 215 20.87 12.86 -5.31
N TYR A 216 19.77 12.25 -5.70
CA TYR A 216 19.02 12.78 -6.85
C TYR A 216 17.98 13.81 -6.42
N SER A 217 18.36 15.05 -6.67
CA SER A 217 17.57 16.24 -7.01
C SER A 217 16.60 16.80 -5.97
N ILE A 218 17.18 17.63 -5.12
CA ILE A 218 16.48 18.81 -4.59
C ILE A 218 17.04 20.01 -5.38
N ALA A 219 16.62 20.22 -6.58
CA ALA A 219 16.77 21.49 -7.28
C ALA A 219 15.89 21.42 -8.53
N ASP A 220 14.83 22.19 -8.49
CA ASP A 220 14.45 23.12 -9.56
C ASP A 220 13.09 23.72 -9.22
N LEU A 221 13.15 24.96 -8.72
CA LEU A 221 12.03 25.88 -8.68
C LEU A 221 12.28 26.97 -9.73
N PRO A 222 11.28 27.33 -10.51
CA PRO A 222 11.02 28.77 -10.58
C PRO A 222 9.58 29.16 -10.23
N CYS A 223 9.52 30.21 -9.48
CA CYS A 223 8.36 31.03 -9.14
C CYS A 223 7.93 31.84 -10.37
N ALA A 224 6.64 31.79 -10.72
CA ALA A 224 5.96 32.86 -11.44
C ALA A 224 4.49 32.87 -11.02
N GLN A 225 4.15 33.81 -10.17
CA GLN A 225 2.77 34.16 -9.86
C GLN A 225 2.25 35.12 -10.94
N THR A 226 1.17 34.72 -11.60
CA THR A 226 0.26 35.63 -12.28
C THR A 226 -1.15 35.18 -11.86
N LEU A 227 -1.96 36.13 -11.42
CA LEU A 227 -3.35 35.95 -11.02
C LEU A 227 -4.17 35.36 -12.19
N LYS A 228 -4.11 34.05 -12.40
CA LYS A 228 -5.04 33.28 -13.20
C LYS A 228 -6.10 32.69 -12.27
N LYS A 229 -7.37 32.70 -12.75
CA LYS A 229 -8.48 31.90 -12.23
C LYS A 229 -7.89 30.61 -11.66
N ILE A 230 -8.07 30.35 -10.37
CA ILE A 230 -7.38 29.25 -9.70
C ILE A 230 -7.90 27.93 -10.29
N ILE A 231 -7.18 27.38 -11.25
CA ILE A 231 -7.41 26.03 -11.76
C ILE A 231 -6.67 25.08 -10.83
N MET A 232 -7.37 24.10 -10.24
CA MET A 232 -6.75 23.12 -9.34
C MET A 232 -6.02 22.04 -10.12
N ILE A 233 -6.65 21.51 -11.15
CA ILE A 233 -6.08 20.50 -12.04
C ILE A 233 -6.44 20.87 -13.48
N GLU A 234 -5.44 20.96 -14.33
CA GLU A 234 -5.59 21.24 -15.76
C GLU A 234 -4.98 20.07 -16.54
N VAL A 235 -5.75 19.50 -17.44
CA VAL A 235 -5.36 18.40 -18.33
C VAL A 235 -5.38 18.92 -19.74
N ASN A 236 -4.24 18.89 -20.44
CA ASN A 236 -4.11 19.40 -21.81
C ASN A 236 -3.52 18.33 -22.71
N ASP A 237 -4.26 18.04 -23.79
CA ASP A 237 -3.89 17.11 -24.86
C ASP A 237 -3.40 15.76 -24.36
N LEU A 238 -4.14 15.18 -23.39
CA LEU A 238 -3.75 13.95 -22.73
C LEU A 238 -4.03 12.74 -23.62
N HIS A 239 -2.99 11.95 -23.89
CA HIS A 239 -3.09 10.68 -24.61
C HIS A 239 -2.52 9.54 -23.77
N LYS A 240 -3.16 8.36 -23.86
CA LYS A 240 -2.66 7.12 -23.25
C LYS A 240 -2.98 5.92 -24.12
N SER A 241 -1.94 5.10 -24.34
CA SER A 241 -2.07 3.82 -25.06
C SER A 241 -1.50 2.68 -24.22
N PHE A 242 -2.07 1.48 -24.37
CA PHE A 242 -1.52 0.23 -23.86
C PHE A 242 -1.17 -0.66 -25.07
N GLY A 243 0.11 -0.74 -25.38
CA GLY A 243 0.57 -1.36 -26.61
C GLY A 243 -0.02 -0.63 -27.84
N LYS A 244 -0.80 -1.35 -28.66
CA LYS A 244 -1.45 -0.77 -29.86
C LYS A 244 -2.83 -0.15 -29.60
N VAL A 245 -3.39 -0.32 -28.40
CA VAL A 245 -4.74 0.15 -28.06
C VAL A 245 -4.65 1.56 -27.51
N LYS A 246 -5.21 2.55 -28.22
CA LYS A 246 -5.38 3.91 -27.71
C LYS A 246 -6.59 3.93 -26.79
N VAL A 247 -6.39 4.34 -25.51
CA VAL A 247 -7.44 4.40 -24.50
C VAL A 247 -7.86 5.83 -24.21
N LEU A 248 -6.92 6.78 -24.23
CA LEU A 248 -7.22 8.22 -24.13
C LEU A 248 -6.62 8.91 -25.34
N ASN A 249 -7.37 9.86 -25.91
CA ASN A 249 -7.01 10.52 -27.16
C ASN A 249 -7.36 12.01 -27.14
N GLY A 250 -6.40 12.86 -26.75
CA GLY A 250 -6.56 14.32 -26.77
C GLY A 250 -7.54 14.84 -25.74
N ILE A 251 -7.45 14.39 -24.46
CA ILE A 251 -8.32 14.86 -23.38
C ILE A 251 -7.91 16.27 -22.93
N HIS A 252 -8.91 17.16 -22.88
CA HIS A 252 -8.79 18.51 -22.28
C HIS A 252 -9.82 18.67 -21.17
N LEU A 253 -9.39 18.99 -19.95
CA LEU A 253 -10.26 19.15 -18.78
C LEU A 253 -9.69 20.18 -17.82
N GLU A 254 -10.56 20.97 -17.22
CA GLU A 254 -10.23 21.91 -16.16
C GLU A 254 -11.08 21.65 -14.92
N TYR A 255 -10.44 21.50 -13.76
CA TYR A 255 -11.11 21.31 -12.49
C TYR A 255 -10.86 22.52 -11.59
N HIS A 256 -11.94 23.19 -11.18
CA HIS A 256 -11.91 24.37 -10.33
C HIS A 256 -12.24 24.02 -8.86
N PRO A 257 -11.79 24.83 -7.88
CA PRO A 257 -12.12 24.60 -6.49
C PRO A 257 -13.61 24.69 -6.20
N GLY A 258 -14.05 23.93 -5.18
CA GLY A 258 -15.42 24.00 -4.66
C GLY A 258 -16.49 23.44 -5.58
N LYS A 259 -16.14 22.65 -6.60
CA LYS A 259 -17.11 22.02 -7.52
C LYS A 259 -17.08 20.50 -7.45
N ILE A 260 -18.20 19.87 -7.80
CA ILE A 260 -18.33 18.43 -7.99
C ILE A 260 -18.47 18.16 -9.49
N TYR A 261 -17.51 17.39 -10.03
CA TYR A 261 -17.44 16.99 -11.42
C TYR A 261 -17.82 15.52 -11.57
N GLY A 262 -18.72 15.21 -12.49
CA GLY A 262 -19.03 13.85 -12.90
C GLY A 262 -18.25 13.46 -14.15
N LEU A 263 -17.81 12.22 -14.24
CA LEU A 263 -17.26 11.61 -15.44
C LEU A 263 -18.09 10.39 -15.78
N VAL A 264 -18.97 10.52 -16.76
CA VAL A 264 -19.83 9.43 -17.25
C VAL A 264 -19.21 8.81 -18.51
N GLY A 265 -19.44 7.54 -18.75
CA GLY A 265 -19.02 6.80 -19.92
C GLY A 265 -19.20 5.30 -19.74
N GLU A 266 -19.24 4.57 -20.83
CA GLU A 266 -19.35 3.12 -20.82
C GLU A 266 -18.19 2.41 -20.10
N ASN A 267 -18.38 1.13 -19.79
CA ASN A 267 -17.29 0.31 -19.28
C ASN A 267 -16.21 0.17 -20.35
N GLY A 268 -14.98 0.46 -19.98
CA GLY A 268 -13.86 0.48 -20.96
C GLY A 268 -13.60 1.82 -21.64
N ALA A 269 -14.45 2.84 -21.47
CA ALA A 269 -14.28 4.16 -22.09
C ALA A 269 -12.99 4.91 -21.67
N GLY A 270 -12.30 4.45 -20.61
CA GLY A 270 -11.04 5.07 -20.15
C GLY A 270 -11.13 5.86 -18.86
N LYS A 271 -12.28 5.88 -18.13
CA LYS A 271 -12.47 6.65 -16.88
C LYS A 271 -11.37 6.37 -15.84
N THR A 272 -11.17 5.10 -15.48
CA THR A 272 -10.12 4.68 -14.54
C THR A 272 -8.71 5.01 -15.06
N THR A 273 -8.48 4.88 -16.39
CA THR A 273 -7.21 5.24 -17.02
C THR A 273 -6.92 6.73 -16.87
N LEU A 274 -7.90 7.59 -17.12
CA LEU A 274 -7.79 9.04 -16.93
C LEU A 274 -7.43 9.37 -15.49
N PHE A 275 -8.11 8.78 -14.51
CA PHE A 275 -7.82 9.01 -13.09
C PHE A 275 -6.42 8.54 -12.69
N ASN A 276 -5.98 7.40 -13.22
CA ASN A 276 -4.62 6.90 -12.96
C ASN A 276 -3.54 7.80 -13.61
N CYS A 277 -3.79 8.39 -14.77
CA CYS A 277 -2.91 9.42 -15.37
C CYS A 277 -2.89 10.68 -14.51
N ILE A 278 -4.08 11.19 -14.08
CA ILE A 278 -4.17 12.34 -13.17
C ILE A 278 -3.43 12.06 -11.86
N MET A 279 -3.48 10.84 -11.32
CA MET A 279 -2.76 10.46 -10.09
C MET A 279 -1.26 10.22 -10.31
N GLY A 280 -0.78 10.21 -11.56
CA GLY A 280 0.62 9.91 -11.89
C GLY A 280 0.99 8.43 -11.72
N ILE A 281 0.00 7.51 -11.77
CA ILE A 281 0.21 6.07 -11.70
C ILE A 281 0.63 5.52 -13.07
N TYR A 282 0.06 6.10 -14.14
CA TYR A 282 0.38 5.73 -15.52
C TYR A 282 1.12 6.86 -16.22
N ASP A 283 2.11 6.49 -17.04
CA ASP A 283 2.75 7.40 -17.97
C ASP A 283 1.76 7.79 -19.07
N TYR A 284 1.88 9.01 -19.55
CA TYR A 284 1.01 9.59 -20.58
C TYR A 284 1.79 10.58 -21.44
N THR A 285 1.23 10.99 -22.59
CA THR A 285 1.69 12.13 -23.37
C THR A 285 0.69 13.29 -23.25
N GLY A 286 1.13 14.52 -23.45
CA GLY A 286 0.40 15.73 -23.12
C GLY A 286 0.84 16.31 -21.77
N SER A 287 0.01 17.12 -21.13
CA SER A 287 0.37 17.74 -19.85
C SER A 287 -0.76 17.69 -18.83
N ILE A 288 -0.41 17.45 -17.57
CA ILE A 288 -1.31 17.59 -16.41
C ILE A 288 -0.66 18.54 -15.41
N THR A 289 -1.25 19.70 -15.26
CA THR A 289 -0.78 20.73 -14.33
C THR A 289 -1.58 20.69 -13.05
N LYS A 290 -0.90 20.64 -11.90
CA LYS A 290 -1.49 20.68 -10.57
C LYS A 290 -0.71 21.66 -9.70
N SER A 291 -1.39 22.33 -8.77
CA SER A 291 -0.69 23.09 -7.73
C SER A 291 0.22 22.15 -6.91
N LYS A 292 1.46 22.58 -6.64
CA LYS A 292 2.46 21.79 -5.88
C LYS A 292 2.03 21.46 -4.46
N THR A 293 1.14 22.25 -3.88
CA THR A 293 0.63 22.06 -2.50
C THR A 293 -0.64 21.24 -2.44
N LEU A 294 -1.21 20.88 -3.59
CA LEU A 294 -2.52 20.22 -3.69
C LEU A 294 -2.49 18.81 -3.11
N LYS A 295 -3.31 18.59 -2.09
CA LYS A 295 -3.50 17.27 -1.49
C LYS A 295 -4.63 16.54 -2.23
N THR A 296 -4.30 15.47 -2.93
CA THR A 296 -5.28 14.67 -3.67
C THR A 296 -5.49 13.32 -3.00
N GLY A 297 -6.75 12.93 -2.82
CA GLY A 297 -7.16 11.61 -2.38
C GLY A 297 -7.80 10.83 -3.53
N TYR A 298 -7.54 9.53 -3.65
CA TYR A 298 -8.06 8.67 -4.70
C TYR A 298 -8.72 7.41 -4.15
N LEU A 299 -10.01 7.23 -4.48
CA LEU A 299 -10.76 6.00 -4.24
C LEU A 299 -10.84 5.22 -5.55
N SER A 300 -10.08 4.14 -5.65
CA SER A 300 -10.05 3.29 -6.84
C SER A 300 -11.35 2.51 -7.05
N ALA A 301 -11.70 2.19 -8.30
CA ALA A 301 -12.83 1.34 -8.64
C ALA A 301 -12.74 -0.03 -7.95
N SER A 302 -11.56 -0.63 -7.92
CA SER A 302 -11.26 -1.85 -7.18
C SER A 302 -10.38 -1.56 -5.97
N ASN A 303 -10.97 -1.54 -4.78
CA ASN A 303 -10.22 -1.35 -3.55
C ASN A 303 -9.50 -2.64 -3.16
N PHE A 304 -8.19 -2.56 -3.06
CA PHE A 304 -7.36 -3.62 -2.54
C PHE A 304 -7.04 -3.37 -1.05
N PHE A 305 -7.22 -4.38 -0.23
CA PHE A 305 -6.83 -4.36 1.17
C PHE A 305 -5.92 -5.53 1.47
N TYR A 306 -4.87 -5.30 2.21
CA TYR A 306 -3.99 -6.37 2.65
C TYR A 306 -4.73 -7.34 3.56
N SER A 307 -4.46 -8.63 3.38
CA SER A 307 -4.94 -9.65 4.30
C SER A 307 -4.42 -9.37 5.72
N GLN A 308 -5.24 -9.69 6.73
CA GLN A 308 -4.88 -9.58 8.14
C GLN A 308 -4.60 -8.16 8.66
N ILE A 309 -5.12 -7.14 7.98
CA ILE A 309 -5.18 -5.75 8.47
C ILE A 309 -6.63 -5.41 8.77
N THR A 310 -6.89 -4.90 9.97
CA THR A 310 -8.24 -4.50 10.37
C THR A 310 -8.66 -3.18 9.75
N GLY A 311 -9.97 -2.90 9.73
CA GLY A 311 -10.47 -1.62 9.25
C GLY A 311 -9.87 -0.44 10.02
N LEU A 312 -9.75 -0.56 11.35
CA LEU A 312 -9.13 0.49 12.19
C LEU A 312 -7.66 0.72 11.82
N GLU A 313 -6.88 -0.35 11.73
CA GLU A 313 -5.46 -0.26 11.37
C GLU A 313 -5.29 0.37 9.98
N HIS A 314 -6.22 0.09 9.06
CA HIS A 314 -6.22 0.75 7.74
C HIS A 314 -6.41 2.26 7.84
N LEU A 315 -7.37 2.74 8.60
CA LEU A 315 -7.61 4.16 8.79
C LEU A 315 -6.44 4.85 9.50
N GLU A 316 -5.91 4.24 10.55
CA GLU A 316 -4.71 4.74 11.25
C GLU A 316 -3.50 4.89 10.32
N PHE A 317 -3.28 3.91 9.45
CA PHE A 317 -2.23 4.00 8.44
C PHE A 317 -2.46 5.16 7.48
N CYS A 318 -3.66 5.28 6.91
CA CYS A 318 -3.97 6.32 5.93
C CYS A 318 -3.73 7.73 6.49
N MET A 319 -4.02 7.95 7.79
CA MET A 319 -3.71 9.20 8.48
C MET A 319 -2.19 9.42 8.61
N LYS A 320 -1.47 8.40 9.08
CA LYS A 320 0.00 8.49 9.25
C LYS A 320 0.75 8.67 7.94
N ALA A 321 0.28 8.06 6.87
CA ALA A 321 0.87 8.22 5.54
C ALA A 321 0.82 9.67 5.03
N LYS A 322 -0.15 10.46 5.52
CA LYS A 322 -0.27 11.90 5.28
C LYS A 322 0.39 12.76 6.37
N ASP A 323 1.11 12.14 7.30
CA ASP A 323 1.75 12.81 8.45
C ASP A 323 0.73 13.49 9.38
N LEU A 324 -0.46 12.90 9.48
CA LEU A 324 -1.52 13.39 10.36
C LEU A 324 -1.50 12.62 11.69
N PRO A 325 -1.83 13.27 12.81
CA PRO A 325 -1.97 12.59 14.09
C PRO A 325 -3.15 11.62 14.06
N VAL A 326 -2.95 10.41 14.59
CA VAL A 326 -4.03 9.43 14.71
C VAL A 326 -4.99 9.88 15.81
N ASN A 327 -6.20 10.25 15.43
CA ASN A 327 -7.26 10.65 16.34
C ASN A 327 -8.36 9.57 16.36
N THR A 328 -8.28 8.66 17.32
CA THR A 328 -9.25 7.57 17.47
C THR A 328 -10.69 8.05 17.70
N PRO A 329 -10.96 9.08 18.51
CA PRO A 329 -12.29 9.68 18.63
C PRO A 329 -12.88 10.14 17.30
N THR A 330 -12.09 10.80 16.45
CA THR A 330 -12.55 11.22 15.11
C THR A 330 -12.90 10.03 14.21
N ILE A 331 -12.09 8.97 14.26
CA ILE A 331 -12.38 7.72 13.53
C ILE A 331 -13.68 7.10 14.02
N GLN A 332 -13.91 7.04 15.33
CA GLN A 332 -15.12 6.47 15.92
C GLN A 332 -16.35 7.29 15.55
N HIS A 333 -16.29 8.61 15.68
CA HIS A 333 -17.40 9.49 15.28
C HIS A 333 -17.75 9.34 13.79
N LEU A 334 -16.77 9.26 12.90
CA LEU A 334 -17.02 9.00 11.49
C LEU A 334 -17.59 7.59 11.28
N ASN A 335 -17.18 6.61 12.09
CA ASN A 335 -17.72 5.25 11.99
C ASN A 335 -19.16 5.10 12.52
N GLU A 336 -19.65 6.00 13.35
CA GLU A 336 -21.07 6.04 13.73
C GLU A 336 -21.97 6.22 12.49
N ILE A 337 -21.47 6.94 11.47
CA ILE A 337 -22.16 7.15 10.20
C ILE A 337 -22.16 5.88 9.35
N PHE A 338 -20.99 5.23 9.19
CA PHE A 338 -20.81 4.09 8.26
C PHE A 338 -21.08 2.73 8.90
N GLN A 339 -20.99 2.62 10.22
CA GLN A 339 -21.23 1.40 11.01
C GLN A 339 -20.44 0.19 10.54
N LEU A 340 -19.14 0.40 10.23
CA LEU A 340 -18.24 -0.67 9.82
C LEU A 340 -17.65 -1.41 11.03
N PRO A 341 -17.48 -2.75 10.95
CA PRO A 341 -16.82 -3.54 11.99
C PRO A 341 -15.30 -3.33 11.94
N LEU A 342 -14.81 -2.20 12.47
CA LEU A 342 -13.41 -1.77 12.36
C LEU A 342 -12.41 -2.73 13.01
N ASP A 343 -12.85 -3.64 13.85
CA ASP A 343 -12.07 -4.70 14.48
C ASP A 343 -11.88 -5.96 13.61
N ARG A 344 -12.59 -6.07 12.47
CA ARG A 344 -12.45 -7.17 11.51
C ARG A 344 -11.43 -6.85 10.43
N TYR A 345 -10.90 -7.88 9.78
CA TYR A 345 -9.99 -7.72 8.65
C TYR A 345 -10.68 -7.06 7.44
N ALA A 346 -10.10 -5.95 6.97
CA ALA A 346 -10.66 -5.18 5.84
C ALA A 346 -10.73 -5.99 4.53
N ALA A 347 -9.82 -6.96 4.36
CA ALA A 347 -9.84 -7.85 3.19
C ALA A 347 -11.10 -8.72 3.13
N GLU A 348 -11.74 -9.01 4.27
CA GLU A 348 -12.95 -9.82 4.39
C GLU A 348 -14.25 -9.02 4.25
N TYR A 349 -14.15 -7.71 4.08
CA TYR A 349 -15.29 -6.84 3.88
C TYR A 349 -15.96 -7.10 2.51
N SER A 350 -17.28 -6.92 2.46
CA SER A 350 -18.00 -6.88 1.18
C SER A 350 -17.49 -5.72 0.31
N THR A 351 -17.79 -5.75 -0.97
CA THR A 351 -17.40 -4.66 -1.91
C THR A 351 -17.88 -3.30 -1.41
N GLY A 352 -19.14 -3.19 -0.97
CA GLY A 352 -19.68 -1.95 -0.44
C GLY A 352 -19.00 -1.50 0.86
N MET A 353 -18.71 -2.41 1.79
CA MET A 353 -17.96 -2.09 3.00
C MET A 353 -16.54 -1.61 2.69
N LYS A 354 -15.87 -2.22 1.70
CA LYS A 354 -14.54 -1.79 1.23
C LYS A 354 -14.58 -0.37 0.65
N LYS A 355 -15.62 -0.03 -0.12
CA LYS A 355 -15.83 1.33 -0.65
C LYS A 355 -16.05 2.33 0.48
N LYS A 356 -16.90 2.02 1.43
CA LYS A 356 -17.15 2.87 2.62
C LYS A 356 -15.85 3.10 3.40
N LEU A 357 -15.06 2.04 3.67
CA LEU A 357 -13.80 2.16 4.39
C LEU A 357 -12.77 3.02 3.64
N GLY A 358 -12.63 2.83 2.33
CA GLY A 358 -11.76 3.66 1.50
C GLY A 358 -12.19 5.13 1.48
N PHE A 359 -13.49 5.40 1.41
CA PHE A 359 -14.01 6.76 1.48
C PHE A 359 -13.79 7.40 2.85
N MET A 360 -14.00 6.66 3.96
CA MET A 360 -13.64 7.11 5.31
C MET A 360 -12.15 7.50 5.39
N ALA A 361 -11.26 6.68 4.81
CA ALA A 361 -9.83 6.97 4.80
C ALA A 361 -9.53 8.30 4.10
N LEU A 362 -10.20 8.60 2.98
CA LEU A 362 -10.03 9.87 2.27
C LEU A 362 -10.53 11.07 3.07
N LEU A 363 -11.66 10.93 3.78
CA LEU A 363 -12.19 11.99 4.63
C LEU A 363 -11.27 12.34 5.80
N LEU A 364 -10.54 11.35 6.33
CA LEU A 364 -9.57 11.53 7.42
C LEU A 364 -8.23 12.11 6.98
N GLN A 365 -7.96 12.18 5.67
CA GLN A 365 -6.67 12.61 5.13
C GLN A 365 -6.56 14.12 4.83
N ASP A 366 -7.58 14.92 5.10
CA ASP A 366 -7.59 16.36 4.81
C ASP A 366 -7.17 16.69 3.37
N ASN A 367 -7.79 16.03 2.40
CA ASN A 367 -7.53 16.27 0.99
C ASN A 367 -8.22 17.54 0.49
N ASP A 368 -7.66 18.17 -0.54
CA ASP A 368 -8.26 19.31 -1.26
C ASP A 368 -9.06 18.84 -2.47
N VAL A 369 -8.62 17.76 -3.11
CA VAL A 369 -9.29 17.11 -4.23
C VAL A 369 -9.56 15.65 -3.90
N PHE A 370 -10.77 15.21 -4.18
CA PHE A 370 -11.24 13.84 -4.01
C PHE A 370 -11.57 13.26 -5.38
N ILE A 371 -10.81 12.25 -5.82
CA ILE A 371 -11.09 11.50 -7.04
C ILE A 371 -11.72 10.18 -6.65
N LEU A 372 -12.96 9.95 -7.06
CA LEU A 372 -13.79 8.81 -6.65
C LEU A 372 -14.17 7.98 -7.87
N ASP A 373 -13.54 6.81 -8.04
CA ASP A 373 -13.81 5.94 -9.17
C ASP A 373 -14.87 4.89 -8.83
N GLU A 374 -16.05 5.02 -9.45
CA GLU A 374 -17.23 4.18 -9.20
C GLU A 374 -17.53 4.02 -7.70
N PRO A 375 -17.67 5.12 -6.91
CA PRO A 375 -17.74 5.05 -5.45
C PRO A 375 -19.00 4.34 -4.93
N PHE A 376 -20.09 4.36 -5.69
CA PHE A 376 -21.39 3.82 -5.28
C PHE A 376 -21.60 2.36 -5.68
N ASN A 377 -20.75 1.81 -6.53
CA ASN A 377 -20.89 0.45 -7.03
C ASN A 377 -20.74 -0.59 -5.89
N GLY A 378 -21.78 -1.42 -5.69
CA GLY A 378 -21.85 -2.43 -4.64
C GLY A 378 -22.10 -1.88 -3.23
N VAL A 379 -22.39 -0.58 -3.08
CA VAL A 379 -22.78 0.05 -1.81
C VAL A 379 -24.29 -0.04 -1.64
N ASP A 380 -24.75 -0.34 -0.45
CA ASP A 380 -26.17 -0.36 -0.10
C ASP A 380 -26.81 1.04 -0.19
N LEU A 381 -28.13 1.10 -0.34
CA LEU A 381 -28.89 2.36 -0.53
C LEU A 381 -28.59 3.38 0.57
N LYS A 382 -28.59 2.96 1.84
CA LYS A 382 -28.27 3.84 2.98
C LYS A 382 -26.86 4.40 2.86
N GLY A 383 -25.89 3.57 2.51
CA GLY A 383 -24.51 3.97 2.29
C GLY A 383 -24.37 4.98 1.15
N CYS A 384 -25.04 4.76 0.02
CA CYS A 384 -25.04 5.69 -1.10
C CYS A 384 -25.58 7.07 -0.69
N ILE A 385 -26.72 7.12 0.01
CA ILE A 385 -27.31 8.38 0.51
C ILE A 385 -26.34 9.11 1.44
N LEU A 386 -25.72 8.39 2.36
CA LEU A 386 -24.76 8.97 3.30
C LEU A 386 -23.50 9.51 2.60
N MET A 387 -22.95 8.74 1.66
CA MET A 387 -21.78 9.19 0.87
C MET A 387 -22.11 10.43 0.05
N LYS A 388 -23.28 10.47 -0.63
CA LYS A 388 -23.71 11.65 -1.37
C LYS A 388 -23.85 12.89 -0.48
N ARG A 389 -24.39 12.75 0.74
CA ARG A 389 -24.46 13.86 1.72
C ARG A 389 -23.08 14.37 2.10
N LEU A 390 -22.14 13.46 2.38
CA LEU A 390 -20.76 13.84 2.72
C LEU A 390 -20.04 14.51 1.55
N ILE A 391 -20.27 14.06 0.32
CA ILE A 391 -19.72 14.70 -0.89
C ILE A 391 -20.25 16.15 -1.03
N ARG A 392 -21.55 16.39 -0.79
CA ARG A 392 -22.08 17.76 -0.78
C ARG A 392 -21.49 18.62 0.34
N GLN A 393 -21.18 18.02 1.50
CA GLN A 393 -20.48 18.74 2.59
C GLN A 393 -19.04 19.07 2.23
N LEU A 394 -18.34 18.22 1.47
CA LEU A 394 -17.00 18.51 0.95
C LEU A 394 -17.05 19.75 0.03
N LYS A 395 -18.01 19.84 -0.87
CA LYS A 395 -18.25 21.04 -1.71
C LYS A 395 -18.48 22.28 -0.86
N ALA A 396 -19.32 22.20 0.18
CA ALA A 396 -19.58 23.31 1.09
C ALA A 396 -18.33 23.78 1.86
N LYS A 397 -17.28 22.92 1.94
CA LYS A 397 -15.94 23.23 2.48
C LYS A 397 -14.95 23.60 1.39
N GLU A 398 -15.40 24.05 0.23
CA GLU A 398 -14.55 24.47 -0.89
C GLU A 398 -13.63 23.34 -1.44
N LYS A 399 -13.93 22.06 -1.10
CA LYS A 399 -13.18 20.91 -1.64
C LYS A 399 -13.73 20.55 -3.03
N THR A 400 -12.83 20.11 -3.90
CA THR A 400 -13.18 19.66 -5.26
C THR A 400 -13.38 18.14 -5.27
N VAL A 401 -14.44 17.67 -5.89
CA VAL A 401 -14.72 16.24 -6.01
C VAL A 401 -14.89 15.86 -7.48
N ILE A 402 -14.21 14.80 -7.91
CA ILE A 402 -14.31 14.26 -9.27
C ILE A 402 -14.79 12.82 -9.13
N ILE A 403 -15.94 12.50 -9.72
CA ILE A 403 -16.62 11.21 -9.53
C ILE A 403 -16.84 10.55 -10.87
N SER A 404 -16.40 9.30 -11.04
CA SER A 404 -16.83 8.50 -12.19
C SER A 404 -18.06 7.66 -11.85
N SER A 405 -18.93 7.47 -12.81
CA SER A 405 -20.01 6.48 -12.78
C SER A 405 -20.44 6.14 -14.20
N HIS A 406 -21.01 4.95 -14.36
CA HIS A 406 -21.76 4.56 -15.55
C HIS A 406 -23.26 4.87 -15.43
N LEU A 407 -23.72 5.35 -14.26
CA LEU A 407 -25.11 5.72 -13.97
C LEU A 407 -25.26 7.25 -13.94
N ILE A 408 -25.86 7.82 -14.99
CA ILE A 408 -26.04 9.27 -15.15
C ILE A 408 -26.86 9.85 -14.00
N ALA A 409 -27.99 9.21 -13.65
CA ALA A 409 -28.87 9.65 -12.58
C ALA A 409 -28.13 9.83 -11.23
N SER A 410 -27.17 8.96 -10.92
CA SER A 410 -26.39 9.06 -9.69
C SER A 410 -25.46 10.26 -9.67
N LEU A 411 -24.93 10.66 -10.84
CA LEU A 411 -24.07 11.84 -10.98
C LEU A 411 -24.90 13.13 -11.03
N ARG A 412 -26.01 13.13 -11.79
CA ARG A 412 -26.86 14.32 -11.95
C ARG A 412 -27.39 14.85 -10.63
N GLU A 413 -27.67 13.95 -9.67
CA GLU A 413 -28.13 14.35 -8.34
C GLU A 413 -27.12 15.21 -7.56
N ILE A 414 -25.82 15.07 -7.80
CA ILE A 414 -24.78 15.68 -6.95
C ILE A 414 -23.75 16.52 -7.69
N CYS A 415 -23.55 16.31 -9.00
CA CYS A 415 -22.52 17.01 -9.78
C CYS A 415 -23.00 18.36 -10.30
N ASP A 416 -22.10 19.32 -10.33
CA ASP A 416 -22.31 20.64 -10.96
C ASP A 416 -22.08 20.56 -12.47
N ILE A 417 -21.12 19.73 -12.88
CA ILE A 417 -20.68 19.56 -14.26
C ILE A 417 -20.49 18.07 -14.51
N ILE A 418 -20.98 17.58 -15.65
CA ILE A 418 -20.79 16.18 -16.05
C ILE A 418 -20.10 16.14 -17.41
N HIS A 419 -18.95 15.45 -17.46
CA HIS A 419 -18.22 15.19 -18.69
C HIS A 419 -18.58 13.80 -19.23
N TYR A 420 -18.94 13.70 -20.50
CA TYR A 420 -19.16 12.42 -21.16
C TYR A 420 -17.89 11.98 -21.89
N LEU A 421 -17.30 10.88 -21.41
CA LEU A 421 -16.13 10.24 -22.00
C LEU A 421 -16.58 9.13 -22.94
N ASN A 422 -16.28 9.27 -24.23
CA ASN A 422 -16.56 8.28 -25.24
C ASN A 422 -15.34 8.09 -26.16
N GLU A 423 -15.05 6.85 -26.54
CA GLU A 423 -13.93 6.47 -27.43
C GLU A 423 -12.60 7.17 -27.10
N GLY A 424 -12.34 7.34 -25.80
CA GLY A 424 -11.10 7.95 -25.30
C GLY A 424 -11.04 9.47 -25.34
N GLY A 425 -12.09 10.17 -25.77
CA GLY A 425 -12.22 11.62 -25.81
C GLY A 425 -13.35 12.16 -24.95
N ILE A 426 -13.29 13.41 -24.52
CA ILE A 426 -14.43 14.11 -23.91
C ILE A 426 -15.32 14.57 -25.06
N TYR A 427 -16.50 13.95 -25.13
CA TYR A 427 -17.48 14.25 -26.19
C TYR A 427 -18.26 15.53 -25.90
N LYS A 428 -18.78 15.67 -24.66
CA LYS A 428 -19.62 16.80 -24.26
C LYS A 428 -19.52 17.06 -22.76
N GLU A 429 -19.78 18.30 -22.39
CA GLU A 429 -19.91 18.77 -21.01
C GLU A 429 -21.36 19.19 -20.77
N TYR A 430 -21.99 18.69 -19.68
CA TYR A 430 -23.35 18.99 -19.27
C TYR A 430 -23.37 19.76 -17.97
N HIS A 431 -24.25 20.76 -17.86
CA HIS A 431 -24.34 21.65 -16.68
C HIS A 431 -25.69 21.51 -15.98
N GLU A 432 -26.78 21.84 -16.65
CA GLU A 432 -28.13 21.90 -16.09
C GLU A 432 -29.08 20.90 -16.71
N GLU A 433 -28.65 20.17 -17.74
CA GLU A 433 -29.47 19.21 -18.46
C GLU A 433 -30.01 18.12 -17.53
N THR A 434 -31.22 17.66 -17.76
CA THR A 434 -31.85 16.57 -17.01
C THR A 434 -31.21 15.23 -17.33
N THR A 435 -31.50 14.20 -16.54
CA THR A 435 -31.01 12.85 -16.81
C THR A 435 -31.46 12.34 -18.16
N GLU A 436 -32.74 12.59 -18.49
CA GLU A 436 -33.39 12.19 -19.74
C GLU A 436 -32.75 12.88 -20.95
N GLU A 437 -32.49 14.17 -20.89
CA GLU A 437 -31.82 14.93 -21.97
C GLU A 437 -30.39 14.43 -22.22
N ILE A 438 -29.64 14.09 -21.15
CA ILE A 438 -28.32 13.53 -21.27
C ILE A 438 -28.35 12.12 -21.90
N GLU A 439 -29.31 11.27 -21.48
CA GLU A 439 -29.49 9.93 -22.01
C GLU A 439 -29.88 9.95 -23.49
N GLU A 440 -30.82 10.83 -23.89
CA GLU A 440 -31.22 11.02 -25.28
C GLU A 440 -30.04 11.50 -26.15
N ASP A 441 -29.26 12.47 -25.67
CA ASP A 441 -28.10 12.98 -26.39
C ASP A 441 -27.02 11.89 -26.61
N ILE A 442 -26.77 11.07 -25.59
CA ILE A 442 -25.85 9.92 -25.69
C ILE A 442 -26.38 8.88 -26.69
N LEU A 443 -27.67 8.55 -26.69
CA LEU A 443 -28.29 7.60 -27.59
C LEU A 443 -28.27 8.09 -29.06
N CYS A 444 -28.55 9.37 -29.29
CA CYS A 444 -28.53 9.97 -30.63
C CYS A 444 -27.13 9.95 -31.25
N ASN A 445 -26.09 10.02 -30.42
CA ASN A 445 -24.70 10.05 -30.87
C ASN A 445 -24.03 8.68 -30.97
N THR A 446 -24.59 7.66 -30.29
CA THR A 446 -24.20 6.25 -30.52
C THR A 446 -24.91 5.69 -31.76
N LYS A 447 -24.42 5.97 -32.95
CA LYS A 447 -24.99 5.66 -34.29
C LYS A 447 -25.24 4.17 -34.58
N LYS A 448 -25.73 3.35 -33.67
CA LYS A 448 -25.91 1.90 -33.93
C LYS A 448 -27.21 1.25 -33.52
N ILE A 449 -28.14 1.90 -32.83
CA ILE A 449 -29.39 1.26 -32.45
C ILE A 449 -30.54 2.29 -32.63
N GLN A 450 -31.26 2.21 -33.74
CA GLN A 450 -32.62 2.77 -33.80
C GLN A 450 -33.57 1.75 -33.14
N PRO A 451 -34.19 2.04 -31.97
CA PRO A 451 -35.05 1.10 -31.27
C PRO A 451 -36.39 0.85 -32.01
N THR A 452 -36.67 1.61 -33.05
CA THR A 452 -37.98 1.64 -33.73
C THR A 452 -38.27 0.46 -34.64
N SER A 453 -37.34 -0.47 -34.87
CA SER A 453 -37.56 -1.61 -35.77
C SER A 453 -37.93 -2.94 -35.10
N TYR A 454 -37.99 -3.01 -33.77
CA TYR A 454 -38.29 -4.26 -33.06
C TYR A 454 -39.73 -4.41 -32.58
N PHE A 455 -40.56 -3.39 -32.71
CA PHE A 455 -41.96 -3.40 -32.27
C PHE A 455 -42.96 -3.05 -33.40
N GLN A 456 -42.63 -3.33 -34.66
CA GLN A 456 -43.60 -3.36 -35.76
C GLN A 456 -43.88 -4.79 -36.19
#